data_cfa4d7f6dee1269548b304338b1a3c9f
#
_entry.id   cfa4d7f6dee1269548b304338b1a3c9f
#
_cell.length_a   1.000
_cell.length_b   1.000
_cell.length_c   1.000
_cell.angle_alpha   90.00
_cell.angle_beta   90.00
_cell.angle_gamma   90.00
#
_symmetry.space_group_name_H-M   'P 1'
#
loop_
_entity.id
_entity.type
_entity.pdbx_description
1 polymer ?
#
loop_
_entity_poly.entity_id
_entity_poly.type
_entity_poly.pdbx_seq_one_letter_code
_entity_poly.pdbx_strand_id
1 'polypeptide(L)'
;MSDIAQVADAGVTERSGAKATVRGGHGAPAAERGRTNKSVGFSSRPYWLYLIPGGLLFVVVILGPLVYNVYLSLTKWSGVGQPKFIGFDNYLKLLSDSVFWESFKNSVAMIIAMVVIPTLIGLLLASVQVDYLGKRFGGSSVSVLRAVFYLPQVLPVVVAGIVWGWILRPDGAFNAFLDAIGLQGFTRDWLGDPNTALPMVMLVMVWVQIGYPVVIFMSALQRVDPEIYEAAEIDGAGYWARFRAITIPQIKPETFVVALTCTIAALKVFGPIYALTRGGPENATNVPSYFAYFTFFKKLNVGYGAAIATVLTLIIVVVAVAIMRWQAHSERKEAA
;
A
#
# COMPACT_ATOMS: atom_id res chain seq x y z
N MET A 1 22.06 -9.31 57.32
CA MET A 1 23.35 -8.67 56.97
C MET A 1 22.94 -7.40 56.26
N SER A 2 22.65 -6.32 56.99
CA SER A 2 23.53 -5.28 57.57
C SER A 2 24.18 -4.51 56.44
N ASP A 3 24.05 -3.30 56.25
CA ASP A 3 24.02 -2.02 56.93
C ASP A 3 24.26 -0.98 55.83
N ILE A 4 23.86 0.21 55.79
CA ILE A 4 23.90 1.40 56.66
C ILE A 4 23.11 2.48 55.88
N ALA A 5 22.06 3.08 56.19
CA ALA A 5 21.65 4.08 57.18
C ALA A 5 22.53 5.33 57.26
N GLN A 6 21.82 6.47 57.17
CA GLN A 6 22.12 7.81 57.73
C GLN A 6 23.04 8.73 56.96
N VAL A 7 22.61 9.99 56.70
CA VAL A 7 22.67 11.19 57.51
C VAL A 7 21.81 12.26 56.77
N ALA A 8 20.63 12.73 57.21
CA ALA A 8 20.31 13.78 58.21
C ALA A 8 20.92 15.16 57.85
N ASP A 9 20.05 16.10 57.46
CA ASP A 9 19.41 17.16 58.25
C ASP A 9 20.25 18.43 58.46
N ALA A 10 19.60 19.54 58.42
CA ALA A 10 19.97 20.95 58.75
C ALA A 10 20.05 21.88 57.54
N GLY A 11 19.39 22.99 57.43
CA GLY A 11 18.72 23.80 58.43
C GLY A 11 18.02 25.01 57.78
N VAL A 12 16.94 25.31 58.38
CA VAL A 12 16.11 26.51 58.21
C VAL A 12 16.86 27.74 58.74
N THR A 13 16.88 28.86 58.01
CA THR A 13 16.92 30.20 58.63
C THR A 13 16.16 31.22 57.79
N GLU A 14 15.06 31.68 58.39
CA GLU A 14 14.39 32.94 58.11
C GLU A 14 15.32 34.14 58.41
N ARG A 15 15.26 35.17 57.59
CA ARG A 15 15.37 36.62 58.02
C ARG A 15 14.78 37.46 56.87
N SER A 16 13.58 38.02 57.11
CA SER A 16 13.30 39.33 57.73
C SER A 16 13.84 40.53 56.96
N GLY A 17 12.96 41.20 56.28
CA GLY A 17 12.58 42.58 56.11
C GLY A 17 13.68 43.67 55.99
N ALA A 18 13.62 44.41 54.88
CA ALA A 18 13.94 45.83 54.88
C ALA A 18 13.24 46.57 53.75
N LYS A 19 12.39 47.52 54.13
CA LYS A 19 11.85 48.59 53.28
C LYS A 19 12.96 49.55 52.94
N ALA A 20 13.07 49.93 51.67
CA ALA A 20 13.79 51.20 51.33
C ALA A 20 13.20 51.80 50.06
N THR A 21 12.47 52.83 50.25
CA THR A 21 12.38 54.19 49.64
C THR A 21 12.67 54.38 48.19
N VAL A 22 11.63 54.87 47.53
CA VAL A 22 11.57 55.54 46.22
C VAL A 22 12.51 56.69 46.15
N ARG A 23 13.37 56.80 45.14
CA ARG A 23 13.90 58.02 44.62
C ARG A 23 13.89 58.04 43.10
N GLY A 24 13.12 58.94 42.55
CA GLY A 24 13.04 59.21 41.11
C GLY A 24 14.38 59.75 40.57
N GLY A 25 14.68 59.28 39.37
CA GLY A 25 15.78 59.79 38.55
C GLY A 25 15.36 59.65 37.08
N HIS A 26 15.08 60.80 36.47
CA HIS A 26 14.89 60.90 35.03
C HIS A 26 16.22 60.56 34.35
N GLY A 27 16.24 59.43 33.64
CA GLY A 27 17.35 59.08 32.77
C GLY A 27 16.78 58.78 31.36
N ALA A 28 17.33 59.48 30.38
CA ALA A 28 16.97 59.44 28.96
C ALA A 28 16.97 58.04 28.35
N PRO A 29 16.19 57.81 27.29
CA PRO A 29 16.13 56.52 26.69
C PRO A 29 17.44 56.15 26.00
N ALA A 30 18.09 55.11 26.50
CA ALA A 30 19.21 54.47 25.83
C ALA A 30 18.76 53.91 24.49
N ALA A 31 19.42 54.33 23.43
CA ALA A 31 19.24 53.88 22.08
C ALA A 31 19.17 52.35 22.05
N GLU A 32 18.03 51.81 21.61
CA GLU A 32 17.88 50.44 21.15
C GLU A 32 18.95 50.20 20.09
N ARG A 33 20.03 49.55 20.50
CA ARG A 33 20.95 48.92 19.54
C ARG A 33 20.16 47.90 18.76
N GLY A 34 19.79 48.28 17.53
CA GLY A 34 19.20 47.38 16.56
C GLY A 34 19.98 46.08 16.53
N ARG A 35 19.37 45.03 17.08
CA ARG A 35 19.75 43.66 16.73
C ARG A 35 19.51 43.54 15.24
N THR A 36 20.56 43.81 14.47
CA THR A 36 20.61 43.38 13.08
C THR A 36 20.37 41.87 13.09
N ASN A 37 19.14 41.50 12.76
CA ASN A 37 18.78 40.15 12.42
C ASN A 37 19.68 39.78 11.23
N LYS A 38 20.87 39.24 11.51
CA LYS A 38 21.66 38.57 10.48
C LYS A 38 20.76 37.47 9.98
N SER A 39 19.97 37.75 8.95
CA SER A 39 19.42 36.73 8.08
C SER A 39 20.62 35.87 7.73
N VAL A 40 20.62 34.65 8.27
CA VAL A 40 21.54 33.61 7.81
C VAL A 40 21.24 33.52 6.33
N GLY A 41 22.11 34.20 5.55
CA GLY A 41 22.05 34.09 4.11
C GLY A 41 22.25 32.62 3.79
N PHE A 42 21.16 31.91 3.63
CA PHE A 42 21.17 30.60 2.96
C PHE A 42 21.79 30.92 1.61
N SER A 43 23.09 30.65 1.50
CA SER A 43 23.75 30.60 0.21
C SER A 43 22.84 29.80 -0.70
N SER A 44 22.29 30.46 -1.71
CA SER A 44 21.45 29.86 -2.73
C SER A 44 22.32 28.96 -3.62
N ARG A 45 23.04 28.02 -2.98
CA ARG A 45 23.61 26.89 -3.71
C ARG A 45 22.43 26.19 -4.30
N PRO A 46 22.41 26.01 -5.60
CA PRO A 46 21.24 25.48 -6.28
C PRO A 46 20.94 24.09 -5.72
N TYR A 47 19.90 23.97 -4.88
CA TYR A 47 19.48 22.70 -4.28
C TYR A 47 19.23 21.60 -5.33
N TRP A 48 18.98 22.01 -6.58
CA TRP A 48 18.85 21.08 -7.69
C TRP A 48 20.11 20.23 -7.96
N LEU A 49 21.33 20.69 -7.57
CA LEU A 49 22.56 19.92 -7.67
C LEU A 49 22.48 18.62 -6.85
N TYR A 50 21.80 18.63 -5.73
CA TYR A 50 21.58 17.42 -4.90
C TYR A 50 20.60 16.45 -5.54
N LEU A 51 19.76 16.89 -6.49
CA LEU A 51 18.83 16.06 -7.23
C LEU A 51 19.49 15.40 -8.46
N ILE A 52 20.65 15.89 -8.91
CA ILE A 52 21.34 15.38 -10.11
C ILE A 52 21.66 13.89 -9.99
N PRO A 53 22.31 13.38 -8.92
CA PRO A 53 22.66 11.95 -8.85
C PRO A 53 21.43 11.06 -8.91
N GLY A 54 20.39 11.40 -8.12
CA GLY A 54 19.12 10.65 -8.13
C GLY A 54 18.37 10.78 -9.47
N GLY A 55 18.32 11.98 -10.03
CA GLY A 55 17.70 12.24 -11.33
C GLY A 55 18.40 11.50 -12.47
N LEU A 56 19.72 11.47 -12.48
CA LEU A 56 20.50 10.74 -13.48
C LEU A 56 20.24 9.23 -13.39
N LEU A 57 20.25 8.66 -12.18
CA LEU A 57 19.90 7.26 -11.97
C LEU A 57 18.47 6.97 -12.46
N PHE A 58 17.51 7.84 -12.13
CA PHE A 58 16.13 7.70 -12.59
C PHE A 58 16.03 7.69 -14.13
N VAL A 59 16.73 8.63 -14.79
CA VAL A 59 16.73 8.70 -16.26
C VAL A 59 17.37 7.45 -16.88
N VAL A 60 18.53 7.01 -16.38
CA VAL A 60 19.25 5.89 -16.97
C VAL A 60 18.58 4.56 -16.68
N VAL A 61 18.08 4.34 -15.47
CA VAL A 61 17.57 3.03 -15.01
C VAL A 61 16.07 2.87 -15.28
N ILE A 62 15.30 3.95 -15.27
CA ILE A 62 13.84 3.89 -15.43
C ILE A 62 13.39 4.47 -16.77
N LEU A 63 13.69 5.74 -17.05
CA LEU A 63 13.22 6.38 -18.29
C LEU A 63 13.87 5.81 -19.54
N GLY A 64 15.16 5.55 -19.52
CA GLY A 64 15.87 4.98 -20.66
C GLY A 64 15.28 3.64 -21.11
N PRO A 65 15.19 2.62 -20.25
CA PRO A 65 14.53 1.35 -20.57
C PRO A 65 13.06 1.49 -20.97
N LEU A 66 12.32 2.41 -20.34
CA LEU A 66 10.92 2.67 -20.71
C LEU A 66 10.81 3.20 -22.14
N VAL A 67 11.60 4.20 -22.49
CA VAL A 67 11.63 4.75 -23.87
C VAL A 67 12.08 3.68 -24.87
N TYR A 68 13.07 2.88 -24.50
CA TYR A 68 13.53 1.78 -25.34
C TYR A 68 12.45 0.69 -25.51
N ASN A 69 11.70 0.38 -24.46
CA ASN A 69 10.55 -0.54 -24.56
C ASN A 69 9.46 0.01 -25.51
N VAL A 70 9.17 1.32 -25.44
CA VAL A 70 8.25 1.96 -26.39
C VAL A 70 8.77 1.88 -27.83
N TYR A 71 10.07 2.08 -28.04
CA TYR A 71 10.66 1.88 -29.37
C TYR A 71 10.51 0.42 -29.85
N LEU A 72 10.82 -0.56 -29.00
CA LEU A 72 10.66 -1.98 -29.33
C LEU A 72 9.21 -2.35 -29.65
N SER A 73 8.25 -1.74 -28.99
CA SER A 73 6.83 -1.97 -29.24
C SER A 73 6.38 -1.62 -30.66
N LEU A 74 7.11 -0.74 -31.32
CA LEU A 74 6.88 -0.33 -32.71
C LEU A 74 7.65 -1.19 -33.72
N THR A 75 8.27 -2.27 -33.26
CA THR A 75 9.11 -3.13 -34.11
C THR A 75 8.63 -4.58 -34.13
N LYS A 76 8.98 -5.29 -35.18
CA LYS A 76 8.97 -6.74 -35.26
C LYS A 76 10.35 -7.25 -34.92
N TRP A 77 10.52 -7.86 -33.76
CA TRP A 77 11.80 -8.36 -33.27
C TRP A 77 11.64 -9.61 -32.41
N SER A 78 12.52 -10.58 -32.64
CA SER A 78 12.56 -11.83 -31.89
C SER A 78 13.62 -11.86 -30.77
N GLY A 79 14.36 -10.75 -30.60
CA GLY A 79 15.50 -10.69 -29.66
C GLY A 79 16.84 -11.00 -30.32
N VAL A 80 16.85 -11.44 -31.59
CA VAL A 80 18.07 -11.74 -32.39
C VAL A 80 18.06 -10.91 -33.66
N GLY A 81 19.23 -10.42 -34.08
CA GLY A 81 19.37 -9.54 -35.20
C GLY A 81 18.86 -8.12 -34.96
N GLN A 82 18.60 -7.37 -36.00
CA GLN A 82 18.12 -6.00 -35.88
C GLN A 82 16.57 -5.93 -35.82
N PRO A 83 15.99 -5.09 -34.97
CA PRO A 83 14.55 -4.86 -34.91
C PRO A 83 14.10 -4.16 -36.22
N LYS A 84 13.09 -4.71 -36.87
CA LYS A 84 12.46 -4.10 -38.07
C LYS A 84 11.31 -3.20 -37.62
N PHE A 85 11.36 -1.91 -37.94
CA PHE A 85 10.26 -0.99 -37.63
C PHE A 85 9.00 -1.35 -38.41
N ILE A 86 7.85 -1.46 -37.73
CA ILE A 86 6.53 -1.81 -38.32
C ILE A 86 5.42 -0.83 -37.84
N GLY A 87 5.80 0.28 -37.21
CA GLY A 87 4.81 1.25 -36.72
C GLY A 87 3.85 0.64 -35.69
N PHE A 88 2.56 0.84 -35.88
CA PHE A 88 1.52 0.45 -34.91
C PHE A 88 0.93 -0.96 -35.11
N ASP A 89 1.49 -1.80 -35.96
CA ASP A 89 0.94 -3.15 -36.24
C ASP A 89 0.80 -4.02 -35.02
N ASN A 90 1.75 -3.93 -34.06
CA ASN A 90 1.63 -4.65 -32.80
C ASN A 90 0.41 -4.22 -31.99
N TYR A 91 0.07 -2.95 -32.00
CA TYR A 91 -1.09 -2.39 -31.30
C TYR A 91 -2.41 -2.78 -31.99
N LEU A 92 -2.44 -2.76 -33.33
CA LEU A 92 -3.60 -3.24 -34.08
C LEU A 92 -3.86 -4.73 -33.81
N LYS A 93 -2.79 -5.54 -33.78
CA LYS A 93 -2.86 -6.93 -33.41
C LYS A 93 -3.41 -7.11 -31.98
N LEU A 94 -2.94 -6.30 -31.01
CA LEU A 94 -3.35 -6.36 -29.61
C LEU A 94 -4.86 -6.07 -29.44
N LEU A 95 -5.42 -5.14 -30.20
CA LEU A 95 -6.84 -4.84 -30.16
C LEU A 95 -7.73 -6.01 -30.62
N SER A 96 -7.22 -6.92 -31.47
CA SER A 96 -7.92 -8.12 -31.94
C SER A 96 -7.54 -9.41 -31.17
N ASP A 97 -6.60 -9.34 -30.20
CA ASP A 97 -6.11 -10.51 -29.47
C ASP A 97 -7.04 -10.85 -28.30
N SER A 98 -7.78 -11.96 -28.44
CA SER A 98 -8.71 -12.44 -27.39
C SER A 98 -7.99 -12.76 -26.09
N VAL A 99 -6.76 -13.30 -26.14
CA VAL A 99 -5.97 -13.64 -24.95
C VAL A 99 -5.60 -12.38 -24.18
N PHE A 100 -5.33 -11.26 -24.85
CA PHE A 100 -5.09 -9.97 -24.19
C PHE A 100 -6.34 -9.52 -23.43
N TRP A 101 -7.51 -9.54 -24.05
CA TRP A 101 -8.74 -9.09 -23.42
C TRP A 101 -9.18 -9.99 -22.25
N GLU A 102 -8.99 -11.29 -22.38
CA GLU A 102 -9.20 -12.24 -21.28
C GLU A 102 -8.24 -11.96 -20.11
N SER A 103 -6.97 -11.73 -20.40
CA SER A 103 -5.98 -11.38 -19.39
C SER A 103 -6.33 -10.06 -18.68
N PHE A 104 -6.87 -9.11 -19.41
CA PHE A 104 -7.33 -7.83 -18.85
C PHE A 104 -8.57 -8.00 -17.96
N LYS A 105 -9.53 -8.85 -18.36
CA LYS A 105 -10.69 -9.23 -17.55
C LYS A 105 -10.24 -9.85 -16.21
N ASN A 106 -9.24 -10.74 -16.25
CA ASN A 106 -8.66 -11.32 -15.04
C ASN A 106 -8.00 -10.27 -14.14
N SER A 107 -7.34 -9.26 -14.74
CA SER A 107 -6.81 -8.13 -13.95
C SER A 107 -7.90 -7.32 -13.25
N VAL A 108 -9.06 -7.14 -13.86
CA VAL A 108 -10.21 -6.48 -13.20
C VAL A 108 -10.69 -7.33 -12.02
N ALA A 109 -10.77 -8.66 -12.16
CA ALA A 109 -11.07 -9.56 -11.04
C ALA A 109 -10.01 -9.47 -9.93
N MET A 110 -8.73 -9.38 -10.29
CA MET A 110 -7.64 -9.17 -9.32
C MET A 110 -7.73 -7.83 -8.59
N ILE A 111 -8.24 -6.76 -9.23
CA ILE A 111 -8.52 -5.49 -8.52
C ILE A 111 -9.58 -5.72 -7.43
N ILE A 112 -10.65 -6.46 -7.71
CA ILE A 112 -11.66 -6.78 -6.70
C ILE A 112 -11.01 -7.53 -5.53
N ALA A 113 -10.21 -8.56 -5.81
CA ALA A 113 -9.54 -9.37 -4.81
C ALA A 113 -8.51 -8.59 -3.98
N MET A 114 -7.74 -7.70 -4.60
CA MET A 114 -6.62 -7.04 -3.93
C MET A 114 -6.96 -5.65 -3.40
N VAL A 115 -8.05 -5.03 -3.86
CA VAL A 115 -8.46 -3.68 -3.43
C VAL A 115 -9.71 -3.74 -2.58
N VAL A 116 -10.82 -4.23 -3.15
CA VAL A 116 -12.13 -4.14 -2.49
C VAL A 116 -12.19 -5.00 -1.23
N ILE A 117 -11.89 -6.29 -1.37
CA ILE A 117 -12.00 -7.25 -0.26
C ILE A 117 -11.04 -6.90 0.89
N PRO A 118 -9.72 -6.70 0.66
CA PRO A 118 -8.80 -6.35 1.74
C PRO A 118 -9.09 -4.98 2.37
N THR A 119 -9.57 -4.01 1.60
CA THR A 119 -9.97 -2.70 2.12
C THR A 119 -11.14 -2.82 3.08
N LEU A 120 -12.21 -3.53 2.68
CA LEU A 120 -13.39 -3.72 3.54
C LEU A 120 -13.05 -4.51 4.81
N ILE A 121 -12.36 -5.64 4.67
CA ILE A 121 -11.97 -6.46 5.82
C ILE A 121 -10.96 -5.69 6.70
N GLY A 122 -9.98 -5.02 6.09
CA GLY A 122 -8.98 -4.24 6.80
C GLY A 122 -9.59 -3.11 7.61
N LEU A 123 -10.59 -2.41 7.05
CA LEU A 123 -11.32 -1.36 7.73
C LEU A 123 -12.11 -1.91 8.94
N LEU A 124 -12.84 -3.01 8.75
CA LEU A 124 -13.59 -3.65 9.83
C LEU A 124 -12.67 -4.14 10.95
N LEU A 125 -11.57 -4.81 10.60
CA LEU A 125 -10.60 -5.29 11.58
C LEU A 125 -9.91 -4.13 12.32
N ALA A 126 -9.53 -3.06 11.63
CA ALA A 126 -8.93 -1.89 12.25
C ALA A 126 -9.90 -1.20 13.22
N SER A 127 -11.14 -1.01 12.83
CA SER A 127 -12.16 -0.37 13.67
C SER A 127 -12.49 -1.20 14.93
N VAL A 128 -12.63 -2.52 14.78
CA VAL A 128 -12.84 -3.42 15.93
C VAL A 128 -11.65 -3.43 16.88
N GLN A 129 -10.42 -3.39 16.34
CA GLN A 129 -9.22 -3.37 17.14
C GLN A 129 -9.08 -2.07 17.96
N VAL A 130 -9.40 -0.92 17.37
CA VAL A 130 -9.29 0.38 18.05
C VAL A 130 -10.46 0.59 19.03
N ASP A 131 -11.70 0.37 18.58
CA ASP A 131 -12.91 0.69 19.38
C ASP A 131 -13.19 -0.34 20.49
N TYR A 132 -12.91 -1.61 20.26
CA TYR A 132 -13.29 -2.69 21.18
C TYR A 132 -12.12 -3.39 21.86
N LEU A 133 -11.15 -3.89 21.08
CA LEU A 133 -10.08 -4.71 21.64
C LEU A 133 -9.05 -3.90 22.42
N GLY A 134 -8.74 -2.66 21.96
CA GLY A 134 -7.82 -1.77 22.66
C GLY A 134 -8.29 -1.40 24.05
N LYS A 135 -9.60 -1.13 24.22
CA LYS A 135 -10.23 -0.82 25.51
C LYS A 135 -10.27 -2.03 26.47
N ARG A 136 -10.45 -3.26 25.93
CA ARG A 136 -10.69 -4.46 26.74
C ARG A 136 -9.43 -5.25 27.08
N PHE A 137 -8.47 -5.36 26.16
CA PHE A 137 -7.32 -6.26 26.28
C PHE A 137 -5.97 -5.53 26.33
N GLY A 138 -5.96 -4.19 26.24
CA GLY A 138 -4.75 -3.39 26.26
C GLY A 138 -3.93 -3.40 24.96
N GLY A 139 -2.93 -2.52 24.88
CA GLY A 139 -2.15 -2.27 23.67
C GLY A 139 -1.33 -3.46 23.15
N SER A 140 -0.91 -4.38 24.03
CA SER A 140 -0.13 -5.56 23.64
C SER A 140 -0.92 -6.50 22.73
N SER A 141 -2.20 -6.75 23.02
CA SER A 141 -3.05 -7.62 22.21
C SER A 141 -3.30 -7.03 20.82
N VAL A 142 -3.47 -5.72 20.74
CA VAL A 142 -3.62 -5.00 19.46
C VAL A 142 -2.35 -5.13 18.63
N SER A 143 -1.16 -5.03 19.25
CA SER A 143 0.12 -5.19 18.57
C SER A 143 0.34 -6.60 18.03
N VAL A 144 -0.03 -7.63 18.78
CA VAL A 144 0.05 -9.04 18.33
C VAL A 144 -0.89 -9.28 17.15
N LEU A 145 -2.14 -8.83 17.22
CA LEU A 145 -3.08 -8.99 16.11
C LEU A 145 -2.60 -8.27 14.85
N ARG A 146 -2.05 -7.05 15.00
CA ARG A 146 -1.42 -6.32 13.89
C ARG A 146 -0.30 -7.15 13.25
N ALA A 147 0.58 -7.72 14.07
CA ALA A 147 1.68 -8.54 13.58
C ALA A 147 1.17 -9.79 12.83
N VAL A 148 0.15 -10.47 13.33
CA VAL A 148 -0.44 -11.66 12.70
C VAL A 148 -1.05 -11.33 11.33
N PHE A 149 -1.82 -10.24 11.22
CA PHE A 149 -2.42 -9.85 9.95
C PHE A 149 -1.40 -9.29 8.95
N TYR A 150 -0.31 -8.68 9.43
CA TYR A 150 0.73 -8.13 8.58
C TYR A 150 1.78 -9.17 8.15
N LEU A 151 1.91 -10.27 8.87
CA LEU A 151 2.90 -11.32 8.60
C LEU A 151 2.86 -11.84 7.14
N PRO A 152 1.68 -12.12 6.54
CA PRO A 152 1.62 -12.53 5.14
C PRO A 152 2.22 -11.53 4.15
N GLN A 153 2.07 -10.24 4.42
CA GLN A 153 2.58 -9.15 3.59
C GLN A 153 4.12 -9.07 3.58
N VAL A 154 4.77 -9.52 4.65
CA VAL A 154 6.25 -9.53 4.77
C VAL A 154 6.87 -10.67 3.96
N LEU A 155 6.12 -11.73 3.70
CA LEU A 155 6.62 -12.85 2.92
C LEU A 155 6.87 -12.42 1.46
N PRO A 156 8.01 -12.79 0.86
CA PRO A 156 8.18 -12.65 -0.58
C PRO A 156 7.03 -13.34 -1.31
N VAL A 157 6.32 -12.60 -2.13
CA VAL A 157 5.05 -13.05 -2.75
C VAL A 157 5.19 -14.32 -3.59
N VAL A 158 6.38 -14.58 -4.15
CA VAL A 158 6.69 -15.82 -4.87
C VAL A 158 6.78 -17.00 -3.90
N VAL A 159 7.36 -16.79 -2.71
CA VAL A 159 7.43 -17.83 -1.66
C VAL A 159 6.04 -18.17 -1.16
N ALA A 160 5.21 -17.15 -0.88
CA ALA A 160 3.80 -17.37 -0.56
C ALA A 160 3.08 -18.17 -1.64
N GLY A 161 3.32 -17.86 -2.94
CA GLY A 161 2.79 -18.62 -4.05
C GLY A 161 3.22 -20.09 -4.06
N ILE A 162 4.49 -20.39 -3.78
CA ILE A 162 4.99 -21.78 -3.72
C ILE A 162 4.32 -22.56 -2.57
N VAL A 163 4.24 -21.95 -1.37
CA VAL A 163 3.61 -22.57 -0.19
C VAL A 163 2.13 -22.86 -0.45
N TRP A 164 1.39 -21.88 -0.97
CA TRP A 164 0.00 -22.07 -1.35
C TRP A 164 -0.18 -23.05 -2.50
N GLY A 165 0.79 -23.12 -3.44
CA GLY A 165 0.82 -24.12 -4.48
C GLY A 165 0.84 -25.55 -3.92
N TRP A 166 1.59 -25.80 -2.84
CA TRP A 166 1.59 -27.10 -2.14
C TRP A 166 0.30 -27.36 -1.38
N ILE A 167 -0.26 -26.32 -0.72
CA ILE A 167 -1.53 -26.44 0.04
C ILE A 167 -2.70 -26.79 -0.89
N LEU A 168 -2.74 -26.19 -2.09
CA LEU A 168 -3.86 -26.30 -3.03
C LEU A 168 -3.71 -27.46 -4.06
N ARG A 169 -2.67 -28.27 -3.94
CA ARG A 169 -2.53 -29.48 -4.78
C ARG A 169 -3.66 -30.47 -4.53
N PRO A 170 -3.95 -31.39 -5.48
CA PRO A 170 -4.92 -32.46 -5.28
C PRO A 170 -4.65 -33.31 -4.02
N ASP A 171 -3.40 -33.58 -3.74
CA ASP A 171 -2.88 -34.28 -2.55
C ASP A 171 -2.48 -33.33 -1.40
N GLY A 172 -2.85 -32.05 -1.50
CA GLY A 172 -2.43 -30.99 -0.58
C GLY A 172 -3.28 -30.89 0.69
N ALA A 173 -2.76 -30.07 1.62
CA ALA A 173 -3.35 -29.91 2.94
C ALA A 173 -4.81 -29.39 2.91
N PHE A 174 -5.19 -28.61 1.91
CA PHE A 174 -6.54 -28.07 1.79
C PHE A 174 -7.57 -29.18 1.50
N ASN A 175 -7.27 -30.08 0.57
CA ASN A 175 -8.12 -31.23 0.30
C ASN A 175 -8.14 -32.21 1.49
N ALA A 176 -6.99 -32.47 2.12
CA ALA A 176 -6.92 -33.30 3.33
C ALA A 176 -7.79 -32.73 4.49
N PHE A 177 -7.80 -31.39 4.63
CA PHE A 177 -8.69 -30.72 5.59
C PHE A 177 -10.17 -30.91 5.24
N LEU A 178 -10.56 -30.75 3.96
CA LEU A 178 -11.93 -30.98 3.50
C LEU A 178 -12.39 -32.44 3.75
N ASP A 179 -11.51 -33.41 3.51
CA ASP A 179 -11.76 -34.82 3.79
C ASP A 179 -11.98 -35.06 5.28
N ALA A 180 -11.14 -34.46 6.13
CA ALA A 180 -11.22 -34.64 7.59
C ALA A 180 -12.53 -34.08 8.21
N ILE A 181 -13.13 -33.05 7.59
CA ILE A 181 -14.41 -32.49 8.03
C ILE A 181 -15.63 -33.06 7.29
N GLY A 182 -15.46 -34.10 6.49
CA GLY A 182 -16.53 -34.78 5.80
C GLY A 182 -17.00 -34.12 4.50
N LEU A 183 -16.21 -33.21 3.93
CA LEU A 183 -16.50 -32.49 2.69
C LEU A 183 -15.75 -33.05 1.46
N GLN A 184 -15.61 -34.40 1.36
CA GLN A 184 -14.91 -35.07 0.26
C GLN A 184 -15.47 -34.71 -1.12
N GLY A 185 -16.77 -34.44 -1.23
CA GLY A 185 -17.41 -34.05 -2.49
C GLY A 185 -16.95 -32.72 -3.06
N PHE A 186 -16.22 -31.90 -2.27
CA PHE A 186 -15.67 -30.60 -2.69
C PHE A 186 -14.18 -30.68 -3.03
N THR A 187 -13.50 -31.79 -2.78
CA THR A 187 -12.09 -31.97 -3.13
C THR A 187 -11.89 -31.99 -4.63
N ARG A 188 -10.86 -31.27 -5.10
CA ARG A 188 -10.57 -31.14 -6.55
C ARG A 188 -9.15 -30.66 -6.80
N ASP A 189 -8.77 -30.60 -8.04
CA ASP A 189 -7.56 -29.87 -8.47
C ASP A 189 -7.87 -28.36 -8.57
N TRP A 190 -7.61 -27.65 -7.48
CA TRP A 190 -7.96 -26.23 -7.34
C TRP A 190 -7.26 -25.31 -8.33
N LEU A 191 -6.04 -25.65 -8.73
CA LEU A 191 -5.23 -24.86 -9.65
C LEU A 191 -5.20 -25.41 -11.07
N GLY A 192 -5.64 -26.66 -11.26
CA GLY A 192 -5.70 -27.31 -12.56
C GLY A 192 -7.07 -27.19 -13.26
N ASP A 193 -8.11 -26.75 -12.55
CA ASP A 193 -9.45 -26.51 -13.12
C ASP A 193 -9.59 -25.02 -13.51
N PRO A 194 -9.92 -24.69 -14.79
CA PRO A 194 -10.11 -23.32 -15.26
C PRO A 194 -11.11 -22.50 -14.44
N ASN A 195 -12.12 -23.13 -13.86
CA ASN A 195 -13.17 -22.44 -13.09
C ASN A 195 -12.74 -22.09 -11.67
N THR A 196 -11.77 -22.80 -11.10
CA THR A 196 -11.33 -22.61 -9.72
C THR A 196 -9.97 -21.94 -9.60
N ALA A 197 -9.12 -22.02 -10.61
CA ALA A 197 -7.75 -21.52 -10.57
C ALA A 197 -7.68 -20.02 -10.25
N LEU A 198 -8.43 -19.17 -10.96
CA LEU A 198 -8.44 -17.73 -10.71
C LEU A 198 -9.00 -17.37 -9.34
N PRO A 199 -10.16 -17.89 -8.89
CA PRO A 199 -10.65 -17.72 -7.52
C PRO A 199 -9.64 -18.11 -6.44
N MET A 200 -8.89 -19.19 -6.61
CA MET A 200 -7.87 -19.61 -5.64
C MET A 200 -6.67 -18.66 -5.62
N VAL A 201 -6.20 -18.20 -6.78
CA VAL A 201 -5.17 -17.16 -6.84
C VAL A 201 -5.67 -15.88 -6.18
N MET A 202 -6.92 -15.48 -6.41
CA MET A 202 -7.53 -14.32 -5.76
C MET A 202 -7.57 -14.49 -4.24
N LEU A 203 -7.94 -15.65 -3.72
CA LEU A 203 -7.95 -15.97 -2.29
C LEU A 203 -6.55 -15.80 -1.67
N VAL A 204 -5.53 -16.36 -2.32
CA VAL A 204 -4.13 -16.20 -1.88
C VAL A 204 -3.73 -14.72 -1.86
N MET A 205 -4.13 -13.95 -2.87
CA MET A 205 -3.81 -12.53 -2.93
C MET A 205 -4.56 -11.69 -1.90
N VAL A 206 -5.81 -12.02 -1.58
CA VAL A 206 -6.55 -11.43 -0.45
C VAL A 206 -5.79 -11.67 0.85
N TRP A 207 -5.36 -12.91 1.09
CA TRP A 207 -4.62 -13.27 2.31
C TRP A 207 -3.29 -12.51 2.42
N VAL A 208 -2.53 -12.39 1.33
CA VAL A 208 -1.30 -11.59 1.32
C VAL A 208 -1.58 -10.11 1.56
N GLN A 209 -2.62 -9.57 0.95
CA GLN A 209 -2.87 -8.12 0.87
C GLN A 209 -3.57 -7.54 2.10
N ILE A 210 -4.30 -8.35 2.89
CA ILE A 210 -5.18 -7.88 3.98
C ILE A 210 -4.44 -7.07 5.04
N GLY A 211 -3.18 -7.39 5.32
CA GLY A 211 -2.37 -6.73 6.35
C GLY A 211 -2.08 -5.26 6.05
N TYR A 212 -1.91 -4.90 4.79
CA TYR A 212 -1.59 -3.52 4.41
C TYR A 212 -2.72 -2.53 4.75
N PRO A 213 -3.98 -2.73 4.32
CA PRO A 213 -5.09 -1.87 4.75
C PRO A 213 -5.29 -1.85 6.26
N VAL A 214 -5.17 -2.99 6.94
CA VAL A 214 -5.30 -3.06 8.41
C VAL A 214 -4.33 -2.10 9.08
N VAL A 215 -3.05 -2.13 8.74
CA VAL A 215 -2.02 -1.28 9.35
C VAL A 215 -2.26 0.20 9.04
N ILE A 216 -2.60 0.54 7.80
CA ILE A 216 -2.87 1.92 7.39
C ILE A 216 -4.07 2.48 8.15
N PHE A 217 -5.20 1.74 8.18
CA PHE A 217 -6.41 2.19 8.86
C PHE A 217 -6.24 2.25 10.38
N MET A 218 -5.54 1.29 10.99
CA MET A 218 -5.22 1.37 12.41
C MET A 218 -4.40 2.62 12.75
N SER A 219 -3.41 2.95 11.92
CA SER A 219 -2.58 4.14 12.12
C SER A 219 -3.39 5.43 11.93
N ALA A 220 -4.37 5.43 11.03
CA ALA A 220 -5.27 6.55 10.83
C ALA A 220 -6.21 6.73 12.03
N LEU A 221 -6.85 5.64 12.48
CA LEU A 221 -7.80 5.68 13.59
C LEU A 221 -7.15 6.05 14.92
N GLN A 222 -5.86 5.75 15.13
CA GLN A 222 -5.13 6.15 16.33
C GLN A 222 -4.90 7.68 16.41
N ARG A 223 -5.08 8.42 15.31
CA ARG A 223 -5.00 9.89 15.29
C ARG A 223 -6.32 10.59 15.58
N VAL A 224 -7.43 9.83 15.56
CA VAL A 224 -8.76 10.36 15.88
C VAL A 224 -8.85 10.56 17.39
N ASP A 225 -9.34 11.72 17.80
CA ASP A 225 -9.50 12.04 19.21
C ASP A 225 -10.47 11.06 19.87
N PRO A 226 -10.06 10.34 20.93
CA PRO A 226 -10.93 9.42 21.65
C PRO A 226 -12.19 10.08 22.22
N GLU A 227 -12.14 11.37 22.57
CA GLU A 227 -13.26 12.12 23.13
C GLU A 227 -14.46 12.15 22.18
N ILE A 228 -14.22 12.14 20.86
CA ILE A 228 -15.30 12.09 19.85
C ILE A 228 -16.08 10.79 19.94
N TYR A 229 -15.39 9.66 20.14
CA TYR A 229 -16.04 8.35 20.30
C TYR A 229 -16.76 8.25 21.64
N GLU A 230 -16.19 8.80 22.71
CA GLU A 230 -16.77 8.80 24.05
C GLU A 230 -18.03 9.68 24.10
N ALA A 231 -18.01 10.88 23.52
CA ALA A 231 -19.19 11.74 23.40
C ALA A 231 -20.33 11.06 22.64
N ALA A 232 -20.03 10.43 21.51
CA ALA A 232 -21.02 9.68 20.74
C ALA A 232 -21.58 8.46 21.51
N GLU A 233 -20.77 7.82 22.39
CA GLU A 233 -21.20 6.72 23.24
C GLU A 233 -22.15 7.20 24.34
N ILE A 234 -21.88 8.36 24.95
CA ILE A 234 -22.76 9.02 25.91
C ILE A 234 -24.10 9.39 25.27
N ASP A 235 -24.08 9.85 24.01
CA ASP A 235 -25.29 10.16 23.22
C ASP A 235 -26.07 8.90 22.79
N GLY A 236 -25.62 7.70 23.18
CA GLY A 236 -26.27 6.42 22.87
C GLY A 236 -26.02 5.90 21.47
N ALA A 237 -25.03 6.45 20.73
CA ALA A 237 -24.68 5.95 19.41
C ALA A 237 -24.05 4.54 19.49
N GLY A 238 -24.70 3.55 18.90
CA GLY A 238 -24.19 2.19 18.76
C GLY A 238 -22.99 2.12 17.81
N TYR A 239 -22.27 0.96 17.82
CA TYR A 239 -21.07 0.72 17.02
C TYR A 239 -21.24 1.13 15.54
N TRP A 240 -22.30 0.70 14.87
CA TRP A 240 -22.53 1.00 13.46
C TRP A 240 -22.82 2.48 13.17
N ALA A 241 -23.44 3.19 14.12
CA ALA A 241 -23.65 4.64 14.01
C ALA A 241 -22.31 5.37 14.06
N ARG A 242 -21.46 5.08 15.07
CA ARG A 242 -20.11 5.62 15.22
C ARG A 242 -19.22 5.25 14.03
N PHE A 243 -19.28 3.99 13.56
CA PHE A 243 -18.52 3.54 12.41
C PHE A 243 -18.83 4.37 11.15
N ARG A 244 -20.11 4.64 10.86
CA ARG A 244 -20.52 5.43 9.69
C ARG A 244 -20.28 6.92 9.85
N ALA A 245 -20.56 7.47 11.04
CA ALA A 245 -20.52 8.91 11.26
C ALA A 245 -19.13 9.43 11.62
N ILE A 246 -18.26 8.62 12.23
CA ILE A 246 -16.94 9.03 12.69
C ILE A 246 -15.84 8.27 11.93
N THR A 247 -15.85 6.94 12.01
CA THR A 247 -14.74 6.12 11.48
C THR A 247 -14.54 6.31 9.99
N ILE A 248 -15.58 6.09 9.17
CA ILE A 248 -15.47 6.18 7.70
C ILE A 248 -15.03 7.58 7.22
N PRO A 249 -15.61 8.70 7.68
CA PRO A 249 -15.18 10.03 7.27
C PRO A 249 -13.72 10.33 7.63
N GLN A 250 -13.30 9.95 8.83
CA GLN A 250 -11.96 10.23 9.35
C GLN A 250 -10.84 9.51 8.60
N ILE A 251 -11.11 8.31 8.06
CA ILE A 251 -10.11 7.51 7.33
C ILE A 251 -10.23 7.63 5.81
N LYS A 252 -11.08 8.52 5.33
CA LYS A 252 -11.32 8.67 3.89
C LYS A 252 -10.05 8.97 3.09
N PRO A 253 -9.13 9.85 3.53
CA PRO A 253 -7.86 10.09 2.84
C PRO A 253 -7.03 8.81 2.71
N GLU A 254 -6.90 8.04 3.78
CA GLU A 254 -6.16 6.78 3.80
C GLU A 254 -6.80 5.71 2.92
N THR A 255 -8.12 5.73 2.80
CA THR A 255 -8.84 4.81 1.90
C THR A 255 -8.45 5.07 0.44
N PHE A 256 -8.29 6.33 0.03
CA PHE A 256 -7.77 6.66 -1.31
C PHE A 256 -6.33 6.18 -1.51
N VAL A 257 -5.46 6.35 -0.51
CA VAL A 257 -4.07 5.86 -0.57
C VAL A 257 -4.03 4.34 -0.71
N VAL A 258 -4.82 3.63 0.09
CA VAL A 258 -4.96 2.17 0.02
C VAL A 258 -5.48 1.75 -1.35
N ALA A 259 -6.57 2.36 -1.82
CA ALA A 259 -7.18 2.04 -3.11
C ALA A 259 -6.19 2.27 -4.26
N LEU A 260 -5.48 3.39 -4.29
CA LEU A 260 -4.47 3.70 -5.30
C LEU A 260 -3.34 2.67 -5.31
N THR A 261 -2.73 2.44 -4.15
CA THR A 261 -1.57 1.55 -4.02
C THR A 261 -1.93 0.11 -4.37
N CYS A 262 -3.07 -0.39 -3.84
CA CYS A 262 -3.53 -1.74 -4.11
C CYS A 262 -3.97 -1.92 -5.58
N THR A 263 -4.57 -0.90 -6.21
CA THR A 263 -4.94 -0.95 -7.64
C THR A 263 -3.69 -1.07 -8.53
N ILE A 264 -2.66 -0.26 -8.26
CA ILE A 264 -1.39 -0.35 -8.98
C ILE A 264 -0.77 -1.74 -8.78
N ALA A 265 -0.78 -2.27 -7.55
CA ALA A 265 -0.28 -3.60 -7.25
C ALA A 265 -1.05 -4.71 -7.98
N ALA A 266 -2.39 -4.62 -8.03
CA ALA A 266 -3.25 -5.57 -8.73
C ALA A 266 -3.01 -5.58 -10.24
N LEU A 267 -2.89 -4.41 -10.87
CA LEU A 267 -2.59 -4.30 -12.31
C LEU A 267 -1.19 -4.81 -12.67
N LYS A 268 -0.24 -4.75 -11.73
CA LYS A 268 1.14 -5.22 -11.88
C LYS A 268 1.36 -6.64 -11.38
N VAL A 269 0.30 -7.34 -10.94
CA VAL A 269 0.45 -8.69 -10.36
C VAL A 269 1.09 -9.64 -11.36
N PHE A 270 2.22 -10.24 -10.98
CA PHE A 270 3.01 -11.16 -11.80
C PHE A 270 3.46 -12.38 -11.01
N GLY A 271 4.15 -12.15 -9.87
CA GLY A 271 4.80 -13.19 -9.09
C GLY A 271 3.91 -14.37 -8.70
N PRO A 272 2.72 -14.14 -8.12
CA PRO A 272 1.78 -15.20 -7.76
C PRO A 272 1.29 -15.99 -8.96
N ILE A 273 0.96 -15.32 -10.07
CA ILE A 273 0.54 -15.98 -11.31
C ILE A 273 1.67 -16.89 -11.84
N TYR A 274 2.89 -16.37 -11.84
CA TYR A 274 4.07 -17.15 -12.26
C TYR A 274 4.33 -18.36 -11.37
N ALA A 275 4.18 -18.21 -10.05
CA ALA A 275 4.48 -19.26 -9.08
C ALA A 275 3.39 -20.32 -8.98
N LEU A 276 2.11 -19.93 -9.01
CA LEU A 276 0.97 -20.84 -8.79
C LEU A 276 0.54 -21.56 -10.06
N THR A 277 0.31 -20.82 -11.14
CA THR A 277 -0.45 -21.34 -12.30
C THR A 277 0.24 -21.14 -13.64
N ARG A 278 1.23 -20.24 -13.71
CA ARG A 278 1.87 -19.84 -14.97
C ARG A 278 0.86 -19.37 -16.03
N GLY A 279 -0.17 -18.67 -15.59
CA GLY A 279 -1.25 -18.19 -16.45
C GLY A 279 -2.31 -19.21 -16.84
N GLY A 280 -2.13 -20.50 -16.49
CA GLY A 280 -3.04 -21.59 -16.81
C GLY A 280 -4.09 -21.88 -15.71
N PRO A 281 -4.87 -22.94 -15.88
CA PRO A 281 -5.06 -23.68 -17.14
C PRO A 281 -5.77 -22.84 -18.19
N GLU A 282 -5.56 -23.12 -19.48
CA GLU A 282 -6.26 -22.50 -20.61
C GLU A 282 -6.32 -20.96 -20.61
N ASN A 283 -5.28 -20.28 -20.09
CA ASN A 283 -5.21 -18.83 -19.81
C ASN A 283 -6.19 -18.33 -18.72
N ALA A 284 -6.86 -19.20 -17.97
CA ALA A 284 -7.85 -18.80 -16.96
C ALA A 284 -7.30 -17.86 -15.88
N THR A 285 -6.00 -17.91 -15.59
CA THR A 285 -5.35 -17.00 -14.63
C THR A 285 -4.38 -16.04 -15.28
N ASN A 286 -4.36 -15.98 -16.62
CA ASN A 286 -3.45 -15.09 -17.34
C ASN A 286 -3.81 -13.63 -17.06
N VAL A 287 -2.78 -12.81 -16.81
CA VAL A 287 -2.91 -11.36 -16.59
C VAL A 287 -1.95 -10.62 -17.56
N PRO A 288 -2.19 -9.34 -17.89
CA PRO A 288 -1.38 -8.66 -18.91
C PRO A 288 0.12 -8.61 -18.59
N SER A 289 0.50 -8.52 -17.32
CA SER A 289 1.90 -8.55 -16.90
C SER A 289 2.57 -9.89 -17.20
N TYR A 290 1.87 -11.01 -16.91
CA TYR A 290 2.35 -12.35 -17.24
C TYR A 290 2.32 -12.60 -18.74
N PHE A 291 1.28 -12.16 -19.45
CA PHE A 291 1.16 -12.27 -20.90
C PHE A 291 2.28 -11.52 -21.64
N ALA A 292 2.61 -10.30 -21.17
CA ALA A 292 3.75 -9.54 -21.70
C ALA A 292 5.06 -10.32 -21.51
N TYR A 293 5.32 -10.81 -20.29
CA TYR A 293 6.51 -11.61 -19.98
C TYR A 293 6.60 -12.86 -20.85
N PHE A 294 5.51 -13.65 -20.92
CA PHE A 294 5.48 -14.90 -21.68
C PHE A 294 5.69 -14.65 -23.18
N THR A 295 5.10 -13.60 -23.72
CA THR A 295 5.23 -13.22 -25.13
C THR A 295 6.65 -12.72 -25.42
N PHE A 296 7.21 -11.91 -24.55
CA PHE A 296 8.55 -11.34 -24.71
C PHE A 296 9.64 -12.42 -24.56
N PHE A 297 9.63 -13.18 -23.47
CA PHE A 297 10.74 -14.06 -23.11
C PHE A 297 10.56 -15.53 -23.52
N LYS A 298 9.31 -16.02 -23.61
CA LYS A 298 9.04 -17.44 -23.93
C LYS A 298 8.68 -17.65 -25.38
N LYS A 299 7.84 -16.77 -25.95
CA LYS A 299 7.49 -16.82 -27.37
C LYS A 299 8.53 -16.11 -28.25
N LEU A 300 9.50 -15.42 -27.67
CA LEU A 300 10.51 -14.61 -28.37
C LEU A 300 9.89 -13.62 -29.36
N ASN A 301 8.71 -13.11 -29.03
CA ASN A 301 8.06 -12.04 -29.78
C ASN A 301 8.20 -10.73 -29.00
N VAL A 302 9.44 -10.21 -29.02
CA VAL A 302 9.87 -9.09 -28.19
C VAL A 302 9.08 -7.82 -28.51
N GLY A 303 8.88 -7.49 -29.78
CA GLY A 303 8.12 -6.31 -30.18
C GLY A 303 6.67 -6.35 -29.69
N TYR A 304 6.00 -7.47 -29.82
CA TYR A 304 4.60 -7.62 -29.36
C TYR A 304 4.51 -7.64 -27.83
N GLY A 305 5.43 -8.33 -27.13
CA GLY A 305 5.52 -8.32 -25.67
C GLY A 305 5.76 -6.90 -25.13
N ALA A 306 6.60 -6.12 -25.79
CA ALA A 306 6.85 -4.71 -25.48
C ALA A 306 5.58 -3.85 -25.69
N ALA A 307 4.78 -4.11 -26.71
CA ALA A 307 3.51 -3.41 -26.95
C ALA A 307 2.49 -3.70 -25.82
N ILE A 308 2.36 -4.97 -25.40
CA ILE A 308 1.51 -5.34 -24.27
C ILE A 308 1.94 -4.61 -23.00
N ALA A 309 3.25 -4.60 -22.67
CA ALA A 309 3.79 -3.92 -21.49
C ALA A 309 3.59 -2.39 -21.57
N THR A 310 3.73 -1.78 -22.74
CA THR A 310 3.48 -0.35 -22.95
C THR A 310 2.01 0.01 -22.69
N VAL A 311 1.07 -0.77 -23.25
CA VAL A 311 -0.36 -0.55 -23.05
C VAL A 311 -0.73 -0.73 -21.58
N LEU A 312 -0.22 -1.77 -20.91
CA LEU A 312 -0.43 -1.97 -19.48
C LEU A 312 0.09 -0.78 -18.66
N THR A 313 1.28 -0.27 -18.98
CA THR A 313 1.85 0.90 -18.31
C THR A 313 0.96 2.14 -18.49
N LEU A 314 0.48 2.40 -19.70
CA LEU A 314 -0.44 3.51 -19.98
C LEU A 314 -1.74 3.37 -19.18
N ILE A 315 -2.32 2.18 -19.13
CA ILE A 315 -3.54 1.93 -18.35
C ILE A 315 -3.29 2.20 -16.87
N ILE A 316 -2.18 1.71 -16.31
CA ILE A 316 -1.82 1.96 -14.90
C ILE A 316 -1.70 3.46 -14.63
N VAL A 317 -1.02 4.21 -15.50
CA VAL A 317 -0.86 5.67 -15.35
C VAL A 317 -2.22 6.37 -15.42
N VAL A 318 -3.07 6.03 -16.39
CA VAL A 318 -4.41 6.62 -16.55
C VAL A 318 -5.26 6.34 -15.31
N VAL A 319 -5.29 5.11 -14.82
CA VAL A 319 -6.06 4.72 -13.64
C VAL A 319 -5.52 5.43 -12.39
N ALA A 320 -4.20 5.50 -12.21
CA ALA A 320 -3.59 6.19 -11.08
C ALA A 320 -3.93 7.70 -11.09
N VAL A 321 -3.80 8.36 -12.24
CA VAL A 321 -4.17 9.78 -12.39
C VAL A 321 -5.66 9.99 -12.15
N ALA A 322 -6.52 9.09 -12.62
CA ALA A 322 -7.97 9.18 -12.37
C ALA A 322 -8.30 9.10 -10.88
N ILE A 323 -7.70 8.15 -10.14
CA ILE A 323 -7.90 8.02 -8.68
C ILE A 323 -7.37 9.27 -7.96
N MET A 324 -6.18 9.76 -8.28
CA MET A 324 -5.61 10.97 -7.65
C MET A 324 -6.47 12.23 -7.92
N ARG A 325 -6.99 12.38 -9.13
CA ARG A 325 -7.88 13.50 -9.45
C ARG A 325 -9.21 13.40 -8.71
N TRP A 326 -9.74 12.19 -8.57
CA TRP A 326 -10.96 11.96 -7.79
C TRP A 326 -10.75 12.30 -6.32
N GLN A 327 -9.64 11.86 -5.72
CA GLN A 327 -9.25 12.23 -4.35
C GLN A 327 -9.20 13.76 -4.20
N ALA A 328 -8.44 14.45 -5.03
CA ALA A 328 -8.29 15.91 -4.96
C ALA A 328 -9.62 16.66 -5.11
N HIS A 329 -10.56 16.14 -5.92
CA HIS A 329 -11.89 16.71 -6.06
C HIS A 329 -12.77 16.48 -4.82
N SER A 330 -12.65 15.30 -4.18
CA SER A 330 -13.35 14.97 -2.94
C SER A 330 -12.92 15.86 -1.78
N GLU A 331 -11.61 16.05 -1.61
CA GLU A 331 -11.05 16.91 -0.56
C GLU A 331 -11.45 18.38 -0.71
N ARG A 332 -11.52 18.90 -1.94
CA ARG A 332 -11.99 20.27 -2.21
C ARG A 332 -13.47 20.48 -1.87
N LYS A 333 -14.32 19.47 -2.04
CA LYS A 333 -15.74 19.55 -1.67
C LYS A 333 -15.97 19.55 -0.15
N GLU A 334 -15.05 18.97 0.61
CA GLU A 334 -15.13 18.93 2.08
C GLU A 334 -14.59 20.23 2.70
N ALA A 335 -13.71 20.94 1.99
CA ALA A 335 -13.13 22.22 2.42
C ALA A 335 -14.00 23.43 2.05
N ALA A 336 -15.02 23.27 1.21
CA ALA A 336 -15.96 24.33 0.77
C ALA A 336 -17.28 24.25 1.52
#